data_b214a9d824fe4ad7c89cd2b35981c2e3
#
_entry.id   b214a9d824fe4ad7c89cd2b35981c2e3
#
_cell.length_a   1.000
_cell.length_b   1.000
_cell.length_c   1.000
_cell.angle_alpha   90.00
_cell.angle_beta   90.00
_cell.angle_gamma   90.00
#
_symmetry.space_group_name_H-M   'P 1'
#
loop_
_entity.id
_entity.type
_entity.pdbx_description
1 polymer ?
#
loop_
_entity_poly.entity_id
_entity_poly.type
_entity_poly.pdbx_seq_one_letter_code
_entity_poly.pdbx_strand_id
1 'polypeptide(L)'
;MGSGTQVSTDDAAQKGMFGVSGSGDTSGFGGLVRNVADPRSTPRPYGGYFDEVADLLGEGLAKADVGFEEAVTRVVVDRGELTLHVRRERIVEVCRLLRDDEGLRFELCSSVSAVDYLDAPQGNDADEQAARLHVVYHLTSMTFRRRIRLEVAVSVEDPHVPSVTSVYPTADWQERETWDMFGVLFDGHPGLTRILMPDDWDGHPQRKDYPLGGVPVEYKGAEIPPPDTRRAYR
;
A
#
# COMPACT_ATOMS: atom_id res chain seq x y z
N MET A 1 -30.24 27.89 1.06
CA MET A 1 -29.56 27.77 2.37
C MET A 1 -28.99 26.36 2.40
N GLY A 2 -27.74 26.22 2.01
CA GLY A 2 -27.04 24.94 1.99
C GLY A 2 -26.34 24.73 3.30
N SER A 3 -26.73 23.72 4.08
CA SER A 3 -25.99 23.29 5.25
C SER A 3 -24.77 22.50 4.78
N GLY A 4 -23.62 23.16 4.72
CA GLY A 4 -22.35 22.49 4.57
C GLY A 4 -22.08 21.70 5.84
N THR A 5 -22.04 20.37 5.72
CA THR A 5 -21.56 19.50 6.79
C THR A 5 -20.07 19.79 6.95
N GLN A 6 -19.71 20.53 7.98
CA GLN A 6 -18.32 20.63 8.41
C GLN A 6 -17.91 19.24 8.92
N VAL A 7 -17.04 18.57 8.17
CA VAL A 7 -16.29 17.42 8.68
C VAL A 7 -15.38 17.97 9.79
N SER A 8 -15.54 17.47 11.00
CA SER A 8 -14.69 17.88 12.13
C SER A 8 -13.24 17.48 11.78
N THR A 9 -12.37 18.47 11.73
CA THR A 9 -10.95 18.33 11.42
C THR A 9 -10.15 17.67 12.57
N ASP A 10 -10.80 17.36 13.67
CA ASP A 10 -10.13 16.85 14.88
C ASP A 10 -9.82 15.34 14.84
N ASP A 11 -10.55 14.54 14.03
CA ASP A 11 -10.35 13.08 13.97
C ASP A 11 -9.25 12.63 13.01
N ALA A 12 -8.74 13.52 12.17
CA ALA A 12 -7.74 13.20 11.14
C ALA A 12 -6.30 13.64 11.51
N ALA A 13 -6.07 14.14 12.69
CA ALA A 13 -4.74 14.58 13.10
C ALA A 13 -3.89 13.38 13.53
N GLN A 14 -2.84 13.06 12.76
CA GLN A 14 -1.84 12.08 13.20
C GLN A 14 -1.20 12.52 14.52
N LYS A 15 -1.14 11.59 15.45
CA LYS A 15 -0.34 11.77 16.67
C LYS A 15 1.14 11.74 16.28
N GLY A 16 1.87 12.78 16.66
CA GLY A 16 3.32 12.83 16.43
C GLY A 16 4.06 11.74 17.23
N MET A 17 5.26 11.37 16.77
CA MET A 17 6.17 10.55 17.57
C MET A 17 6.43 11.21 18.95
N PHE A 18 6.73 10.40 19.96
CA PHE A 18 7.00 10.85 21.35
C PHE A 18 5.81 11.45 22.11
N GLY A 19 4.58 11.06 21.76
CA GLY A 19 3.40 11.44 22.52
C GLY A 19 2.88 12.86 22.25
N VAL A 20 3.38 13.53 21.23
CA VAL A 20 2.80 14.79 20.74
C VAL A 20 1.49 14.48 20.04
N SER A 21 0.37 14.86 20.66
CA SER A 21 -0.97 14.71 20.08
C SER A 21 -1.36 15.98 19.32
N GLY A 22 -1.94 15.81 18.12
CA GLY A 22 -2.53 16.91 17.36
C GLY A 22 -1.60 17.61 16.36
N SER A 23 -0.32 17.24 16.26
CA SER A 23 0.62 17.77 15.28
C SER A 23 1.47 16.65 14.69
N GLY A 24 1.59 16.58 13.36
CA GLY A 24 2.55 15.71 12.68
C GLY A 24 3.99 16.25 12.71
N ASP A 25 4.22 17.35 13.40
CA ASP A 25 5.53 17.98 13.54
C ASP A 25 6.33 17.32 14.66
N THR A 26 7.36 16.57 14.29
CA THR A 26 8.31 15.96 15.22
C THR A 26 9.55 16.81 15.44
N SER A 27 9.65 17.98 14.78
CA SER A 27 10.80 18.88 14.87
C SER A 27 10.83 19.71 16.17
N GLY A 28 9.70 19.77 16.90
CA GLY A 28 9.51 20.64 18.06
C GLY A 28 9.19 22.10 17.73
N PHE A 29 9.02 22.42 16.44
CA PHE A 29 8.67 23.78 15.97
C PHE A 29 7.17 24.00 15.81
N GLY A 30 6.34 23.17 16.32
CA GLY A 30 4.88 23.19 16.42
C GLY A 30 4.10 23.99 15.36
N GLY A 31 2.91 23.49 15.04
CA GLY A 31 1.99 24.18 14.11
C GLY A 31 1.86 23.56 12.73
N LEU A 32 2.66 22.55 12.39
CA LEU A 32 2.43 21.74 11.19
C LEU A 32 1.43 20.62 11.49
N VAL A 33 0.16 20.91 11.28
CA VAL A 33 -0.90 19.91 11.33
C VAL A 33 -0.94 19.21 9.95
N ARG A 34 -0.63 17.93 9.90
CA ARG A 34 -0.90 17.10 8.73
C ARG A 34 -2.26 16.44 8.89
N ASN A 35 -3.23 16.94 8.17
CA ASN A 35 -4.48 16.21 8.00
C ASN A 35 -4.20 15.08 6.99
N VAL A 36 -4.12 13.86 7.48
CA VAL A 36 -4.12 12.68 6.62
C VAL A 36 -5.58 12.31 6.39
N ALA A 37 -6.12 12.81 5.28
CA ALA A 37 -7.39 12.30 4.79
C ALA A 37 -7.09 11.13 3.87
N ASP A 38 -7.70 9.96 4.13
CA ASP A 38 -7.77 8.90 3.13
C ASP A 38 -8.58 9.45 1.93
N PRO A 39 -7.98 9.53 0.73
CA PRO A 39 -8.70 10.06 -0.42
C PRO A 39 -9.86 9.12 -0.74
N ARG A 40 -11.08 9.67 -0.65
CA ARG A 40 -12.30 8.95 -0.99
C ARG A 40 -12.34 8.62 -2.49
N SER A 41 -13.21 7.67 -2.88
CA SER A 41 -13.46 7.38 -4.29
C SER A 41 -13.73 8.66 -5.07
N THR A 42 -13.02 8.84 -6.17
CA THR A 42 -13.17 9.98 -7.06
C THR A 42 -14.30 9.68 -8.06
N PRO A 43 -15.32 10.55 -8.18
CA PRO A 43 -16.35 10.38 -9.21
C PRO A 43 -15.76 10.67 -10.60
N ARG A 44 -16.31 10.03 -11.63
CA ARG A 44 -16.00 10.39 -13.02
C ARG A 44 -16.52 11.80 -13.36
N PRO A 45 -15.86 12.53 -14.25
CA PRO A 45 -14.66 12.17 -15.01
C PRO A 45 -13.38 12.28 -14.16
N TYR A 46 -12.45 11.34 -14.34
CA TYR A 46 -11.17 11.31 -13.63
C TYR A 46 -10.17 12.32 -14.18
N GLY A 47 -10.32 12.66 -15.46
CA GLY A 47 -9.51 13.64 -16.18
C GLY A 47 -8.24 13.07 -16.82
N GLY A 48 -7.77 13.78 -17.85
CA GLY A 48 -6.58 13.37 -18.60
C GLY A 48 -6.74 11.98 -19.21
N TYR A 49 -5.70 11.16 -19.08
CA TYR A 49 -5.70 9.78 -19.58
C TYR A 49 -6.33 8.78 -18.60
N PHE A 50 -6.77 9.22 -17.44
CA PHE A 50 -7.27 8.33 -16.39
C PHE A 50 -8.61 7.69 -16.76
N ASP A 51 -9.49 8.47 -17.42
CA ASP A 51 -10.74 7.93 -17.93
C ASP A 51 -10.49 6.88 -19.02
N GLU A 52 -9.56 7.17 -19.95
CA GLU A 52 -9.14 6.23 -21.00
C GLU A 52 -8.62 4.91 -20.41
N VAL A 53 -7.78 4.98 -19.38
CA VAL A 53 -7.26 3.79 -18.68
C VAL A 53 -8.39 2.98 -18.04
N ALA A 54 -9.32 3.65 -17.35
CA ALA A 54 -10.43 2.96 -16.70
C ALA A 54 -11.42 2.36 -17.71
N ASP A 55 -11.66 3.03 -18.83
CA ASP A 55 -12.54 2.54 -19.89
C ASP A 55 -11.97 1.32 -20.61
N LEU A 56 -10.70 1.39 -21.05
CA LEU A 56 -10.01 0.27 -21.70
C LEU A 56 -9.86 -0.94 -20.77
N LEU A 57 -9.53 -0.70 -19.51
CA LEU A 57 -9.49 -1.79 -18.52
C LEU A 57 -10.87 -2.41 -18.34
N GLY A 58 -11.95 -1.59 -18.27
CA GLY A 58 -13.31 -2.08 -18.17
C GLY A 58 -13.74 -2.90 -19.38
N GLU A 59 -13.38 -2.46 -20.58
CA GLU A 59 -13.63 -3.22 -21.83
C GLU A 59 -12.86 -4.55 -21.84
N GLY A 60 -11.60 -4.54 -21.36
CA GLY A 60 -10.77 -5.75 -21.25
C GLY A 60 -11.37 -6.76 -20.27
N LEU A 61 -11.79 -6.32 -19.09
CA LEU A 61 -12.45 -7.14 -18.08
C LEU A 61 -13.78 -7.69 -18.58
N ALA A 62 -14.59 -6.88 -19.25
CA ALA A 62 -15.87 -7.32 -19.83
C ALA A 62 -15.71 -8.43 -20.87
N LYS A 63 -14.64 -8.42 -21.66
CA LYS A 63 -14.31 -9.52 -22.58
C LYS A 63 -14.01 -10.85 -21.87
N ALA A 64 -13.57 -10.76 -20.60
CA ALA A 64 -13.35 -11.91 -19.72
C ALA A 64 -14.57 -12.26 -18.85
N ASP A 65 -15.73 -11.64 -19.12
CA ASP A 65 -16.98 -11.78 -18.36
C ASP A 65 -16.84 -11.34 -16.87
N VAL A 66 -16.01 -10.33 -16.64
CA VAL A 66 -15.77 -9.73 -15.31
C VAL A 66 -16.25 -8.28 -15.31
N GLY A 67 -17.06 -7.91 -14.33
CA GLY A 67 -17.47 -6.52 -14.15
C GLY A 67 -16.31 -5.65 -13.62
N PHE A 68 -16.22 -4.39 -14.09
CA PHE A 68 -15.20 -3.45 -13.61
C PHE A 68 -15.23 -3.33 -12.07
N GLU A 69 -16.42 -3.16 -11.48
CA GLU A 69 -16.60 -3.04 -10.03
C GLU A 69 -16.36 -4.36 -9.26
N GLU A 70 -16.38 -5.49 -9.96
CA GLU A 70 -15.99 -6.78 -9.40
C GLU A 70 -14.47 -6.90 -9.24
N ALA A 71 -13.71 -6.26 -10.12
CA ALA A 71 -12.25 -6.27 -10.07
C ALA A 71 -11.66 -5.07 -9.32
N VAL A 72 -12.28 -3.89 -9.49
CA VAL A 72 -11.80 -2.61 -8.93
C VAL A 72 -12.85 -2.08 -7.96
N THR A 73 -12.55 -2.12 -6.68
CA THR A 73 -13.46 -1.70 -5.60
C THR A 73 -13.55 -0.18 -5.48
N ARG A 74 -12.46 0.52 -5.79
CA ARG A 74 -12.37 1.97 -5.62
C ARG A 74 -11.39 2.57 -6.63
N VAL A 75 -11.72 3.75 -7.14
CA VAL A 75 -10.82 4.56 -7.98
C VAL A 75 -10.54 5.87 -7.29
N VAL A 76 -9.28 6.21 -7.14
CA VAL A 76 -8.84 7.44 -6.48
C VAL A 76 -7.92 8.21 -7.41
N VAL A 77 -8.22 9.50 -7.59
CA VAL A 77 -7.31 10.45 -8.24
C VAL A 77 -6.91 11.49 -7.21
N ASP A 78 -5.67 11.44 -6.79
CA ASP A 78 -5.11 12.39 -5.85
C ASP A 78 -3.73 12.85 -6.33
N ARG A 79 -3.48 14.16 -6.21
CA ARG A 79 -2.21 14.79 -6.58
C ARG A 79 -1.70 14.46 -8.00
N GLY A 80 -2.63 14.21 -8.94
CA GLY A 80 -2.30 13.89 -10.33
C GLY A 80 -1.87 12.43 -10.55
N GLU A 81 -2.15 11.54 -9.63
CA GLU A 81 -1.92 10.09 -9.70
C GLU A 81 -3.24 9.33 -9.68
N LEU A 82 -3.37 8.35 -10.56
CA LEU A 82 -4.49 7.41 -10.58
C LEU A 82 -4.14 6.19 -9.75
N THR A 83 -4.97 5.88 -8.75
CA THR A 83 -4.90 4.66 -7.95
C THR A 83 -6.16 3.83 -8.18
N LEU A 84 -5.98 2.57 -8.55
CA LEU A 84 -7.04 1.57 -8.65
C LEU A 84 -6.90 0.61 -7.47
N HIS A 85 -7.90 0.56 -6.60
CA HIS A 85 -7.98 -0.46 -5.55
C HIS A 85 -8.55 -1.73 -6.15
N VAL A 86 -7.73 -2.77 -6.20
CA VAL A 86 -8.02 -4.02 -6.91
C VAL A 86 -8.26 -5.14 -5.91
N ARG A 87 -9.29 -5.95 -6.13
CA ARG A 87 -9.49 -7.17 -5.34
C ARG A 87 -8.31 -8.12 -5.55
N ARG A 88 -7.82 -8.71 -4.45
CA ARG A 88 -6.62 -9.58 -4.47
C ARG A 88 -6.74 -10.73 -5.47
N GLU A 89 -7.92 -11.30 -5.63
CA GLU A 89 -8.17 -12.42 -6.54
C GLU A 89 -8.04 -12.02 -8.01
N ARG A 90 -8.17 -10.74 -8.32
CA ARG A 90 -8.14 -10.19 -9.68
C ARG A 90 -6.83 -9.51 -10.07
N ILE A 91 -5.86 -9.40 -9.14
CA ILE A 91 -4.64 -8.62 -9.38
C ILE A 91 -3.85 -9.12 -10.59
N VAL A 92 -3.71 -10.42 -10.76
CA VAL A 92 -2.94 -11.00 -11.89
C VAL A 92 -3.64 -10.75 -13.21
N GLU A 93 -4.97 -10.86 -13.26
CA GLU A 93 -5.78 -10.61 -14.45
C GLU A 93 -5.71 -9.12 -14.84
N VAL A 94 -5.91 -8.22 -13.89
CA VAL A 94 -5.80 -6.77 -14.08
C VAL A 94 -4.40 -6.39 -14.56
N CYS A 95 -3.34 -6.91 -13.94
CA CYS A 95 -1.96 -6.67 -14.37
C CYS A 95 -1.70 -7.16 -15.80
N ARG A 96 -2.25 -8.31 -16.18
CA ARG A 96 -2.10 -8.85 -17.53
C ARG A 96 -2.81 -7.97 -18.57
N LEU A 97 -4.04 -7.55 -18.31
CA LEU A 97 -4.77 -6.64 -19.18
C LEU A 97 -4.04 -5.30 -19.34
N LEU A 98 -3.59 -4.71 -18.24
CA LEU A 98 -2.85 -3.44 -18.25
C LEU A 98 -1.55 -3.53 -19.05
N ARG A 99 -0.86 -4.69 -19.04
CA ARG A 99 0.37 -4.90 -19.79
C ARG A 99 0.12 -5.15 -21.28
N ASP A 100 -0.86 -6.00 -21.59
CA ASP A 100 -1.00 -6.61 -22.91
C ASP A 100 -1.94 -5.83 -23.84
N ASP A 101 -2.85 -5.01 -23.32
CA ASP A 101 -3.75 -4.20 -24.12
C ASP A 101 -2.97 -3.11 -24.88
N GLU A 102 -3.25 -2.99 -26.19
CA GLU A 102 -2.54 -2.08 -27.10
C GLU A 102 -2.69 -0.59 -26.73
N GLY A 103 -3.82 -0.21 -26.11
CA GLY A 103 -4.11 1.16 -25.67
C GLY A 103 -3.57 1.47 -24.27
N LEU A 104 -3.25 0.44 -23.46
CA LEU A 104 -2.77 0.59 -22.10
C LEU A 104 -1.25 0.47 -21.99
N ARG A 105 -0.69 -0.65 -22.39
CA ARG A 105 0.76 -0.92 -22.46
C ARG A 105 1.55 -0.50 -21.23
N PHE A 106 1.10 -0.94 -20.05
CA PHE A 106 1.88 -0.77 -18.84
C PHE A 106 2.92 -1.88 -18.73
N GLU A 107 3.98 -1.80 -19.53
CA GLU A 107 4.97 -2.85 -19.72
C GLU A 107 5.88 -3.06 -18.51
N LEU A 108 6.02 -2.05 -17.65
CA LEU A 108 6.97 -2.06 -16.54
C LEU A 108 6.24 -1.98 -15.20
N CYS A 109 6.42 -2.99 -14.36
CA CYS A 109 6.20 -2.86 -12.93
C CYS A 109 7.47 -2.26 -12.32
N SER A 110 7.40 -0.97 -11.97
CA SER A 110 8.54 -0.23 -11.46
C SER A 110 8.76 -0.40 -9.96
N SER A 111 7.71 -0.74 -9.21
CA SER A 111 7.79 -0.97 -7.77
C SER A 111 6.64 -1.84 -7.27
N VAL A 112 6.96 -2.76 -6.37
CA VAL A 112 6.01 -3.42 -5.46
C VAL A 112 6.46 -3.15 -4.04
N SER A 113 5.57 -2.69 -3.19
CA SER A 113 5.84 -2.43 -1.78
C SER A 113 4.57 -2.63 -0.96
N ALA A 114 4.66 -2.57 0.37
CA ALA A 114 3.47 -2.57 1.20
C ALA A 114 3.42 -1.36 2.13
N VAL A 115 2.21 -1.08 2.60
CA VAL A 115 1.93 -0.07 3.62
C VAL A 115 1.13 -0.72 4.73
N ASP A 116 1.49 -0.43 5.97
CA ASP A 116 0.74 -0.84 7.15
C ASP A 116 -0.09 0.36 7.65
N TYR A 117 -1.40 0.21 7.62
CA TYR A 117 -2.37 1.24 8.04
C TYR A 117 -2.93 0.98 9.45
N LEU A 118 -2.15 0.40 10.36
CA LEU A 118 -2.59 -0.01 11.70
C LEU A 118 -3.53 0.98 12.40
N ASP A 119 -3.27 2.27 12.31
CA ASP A 119 -3.99 3.34 13.02
C ASP A 119 -4.72 4.31 12.08
N ALA A 120 -4.75 4.03 10.77
CA ALA A 120 -5.42 4.91 9.82
C ALA A 120 -6.90 4.55 9.68
N PRO A 121 -7.79 5.54 9.54
CA PRO A 121 -9.15 5.28 9.14
C PRO A 121 -9.12 4.63 7.75
N GLN A 122 -9.59 3.40 7.69
CA GLN A 122 -9.62 2.63 6.46
C GLN A 122 -10.93 2.90 5.69
N GLY A 123 -10.94 2.58 4.40
CA GLY A 123 -12.01 2.91 3.47
C GLY A 123 -13.43 2.56 3.93
N ASN A 124 -14.40 2.92 3.10
CA ASN A 124 -15.82 2.83 3.47
C ASN A 124 -16.40 1.40 3.43
N ASP A 125 -15.68 0.44 2.84
CA ASP A 125 -16.13 -0.95 2.72
C ASP A 125 -15.64 -1.77 3.91
N ALA A 126 -16.52 -2.66 4.42
CA ALA A 126 -16.22 -3.49 5.59
C ALA A 126 -14.99 -4.39 5.37
N ASP A 127 -14.77 -4.84 4.14
CA ASP A 127 -13.63 -5.67 3.77
C ASP A 127 -12.30 -4.86 3.74
N GLU A 128 -12.36 -3.61 3.29
CA GLU A 128 -11.21 -2.69 3.35
C GLU A 128 -10.92 -2.23 4.79
N GLN A 129 -11.95 -2.09 5.64
CA GLN A 129 -11.78 -1.73 7.06
C GLN A 129 -11.07 -2.81 7.87
N ALA A 130 -11.22 -4.09 7.48
CA ALA A 130 -10.50 -5.20 8.10
C ALA A 130 -9.07 -5.37 7.53
N ALA A 131 -8.79 -4.78 6.38
CA ALA A 131 -7.54 -4.92 5.66
C ALA A 131 -6.53 -3.86 6.10
N ARG A 132 -5.61 -4.26 6.95
CA ARG A 132 -4.58 -3.39 7.51
C ARG A 132 -3.38 -3.22 6.59
N LEU A 133 -3.03 -4.28 5.84
CA LEU A 133 -1.86 -4.28 4.95
C LEU A 133 -2.31 -4.00 3.52
N HIS A 134 -1.68 -3.04 2.87
CA HIS A 134 -1.95 -2.74 1.47
C HIS A 134 -0.70 -2.97 0.64
N VAL A 135 -0.80 -3.82 -0.37
CA VAL A 135 0.26 -4.03 -1.36
C VAL A 135 0.07 -3.04 -2.49
N VAL A 136 1.11 -2.29 -2.79
CA VAL A 136 1.09 -1.20 -3.76
C VAL A 136 1.98 -1.55 -4.94
N TYR A 137 1.42 -1.47 -6.13
CA TYR A 137 2.12 -1.70 -7.39
C TYR A 137 2.16 -0.40 -8.19
N HIS A 138 3.34 0.03 -8.60
CA HIS A 138 3.49 1.14 -9.53
C HIS A 138 3.79 0.60 -10.91
N LEU A 139 2.86 0.84 -11.84
CA LEU A 139 2.99 0.42 -13.22
C LEU A 139 3.28 1.61 -14.12
N THR A 140 4.18 1.41 -15.06
CA THR A 140 4.62 2.45 -16.00
C THR A 140 4.45 1.96 -17.43
N SER A 141 3.75 2.75 -18.23
CA SER A 141 3.74 2.61 -19.68
C SER A 141 4.91 3.41 -20.25
N MET A 142 5.90 2.69 -20.78
CA MET A 142 7.03 3.28 -21.46
C MET A 142 6.59 3.85 -22.82
N THR A 143 5.62 3.19 -23.46
CA THR A 143 5.06 3.60 -24.76
C THR A 143 4.35 4.95 -24.65
N PHE A 144 3.46 5.11 -23.68
CA PHE A 144 2.63 6.31 -23.56
C PHE A 144 3.15 7.30 -22.51
N ARG A 145 4.24 6.99 -21.80
CA ARG A 145 4.81 7.82 -20.71
C ARG A 145 3.77 8.12 -19.63
N ARG A 146 3.02 7.10 -19.25
CA ARG A 146 1.95 7.16 -18.25
C ARG A 146 2.33 6.30 -17.05
N ARG A 147 1.86 6.67 -15.88
CA ARG A 147 2.02 5.88 -14.65
C ARG A 147 0.70 5.74 -13.93
N ILE A 148 0.46 4.57 -13.37
CA ILE A 148 -0.67 4.29 -12.50
C ILE A 148 -0.22 3.52 -11.27
N ARG A 149 -1.03 3.57 -10.24
CA ARG A 149 -0.86 2.80 -9.01
C ARG A 149 -2.00 1.80 -8.87
N LEU A 150 -1.67 0.56 -8.54
CA LEU A 150 -2.64 -0.42 -8.07
C LEU A 150 -2.43 -0.62 -6.58
N GLU A 151 -3.50 -0.87 -5.86
CA GLU A 151 -3.48 -1.12 -4.43
C GLU A 151 -4.37 -2.31 -4.10
N VAL A 152 -3.81 -3.28 -3.37
CA VAL A 152 -4.50 -4.50 -2.93
C VAL A 152 -4.48 -4.54 -1.42
N ALA A 153 -5.65 -4.52 -0.82
CA ALA A 153 -5.82 -4.57 0.62
C ALA A 153 -5.96 -6.00 1.12
N VAL A 154 -5.23 -6.36 2.19
CA VAL A 154 -5.28 -7.68 2.82
C VAL A 154 -5.26 -7.58 4.35
N SER A 155 -5.89 -8.54 5.02
CA SER A 155 -5.83 -8.60 6.48
C SER A 155 -4.52 -9.24 6.96
N VAL A 156 -4.18 -9.00 8.22
CA VAL A 156 -3.00 -9.62 8.85
C VAL A 156 -3.23 -11.11 9.10
N GLU A 157 -4.49 -11.50 9.30
CA GLU A 157 -4.88 -12.89 9.55
C GLU A 157 -4.89 -13.73 8.27
N ASP A 158 -5.09 -13.09 7.11
CA ASP A 158 -5.09 -13.74 5.80
C ASP A 158 -4.30 -12.86 4.79
N PRO A 159 -2.97 -12.76 4.93
CA PRO A 159 -2.14 -11.84 4.15
C PRO A 159 -1.73 -12.41 2.77
N HIS A 160 -2.61 -13.16 2.13
CA HIS A 160 -2.36 -13.82 0.86
C HIS A 160 -2.72 -12.95 -0.35
N VAL A 161 -1.80 -12.83 -1.30
CA VAL A 161 -1.98 -12.13 -2.58
C VAL A 161 -1.39 -12.98 -3.71
N PRO A 162 -2.08 -13.20 -4.83
CA PRO A 162 -1.49 -13.88 -5.97
C PRO A 162 -0.26 -13.14 -6.51
N SER A 163 0.84 -13.84 -6.73
CA SER A 163 2.08 -13.28 -7.27
C SER A 163 1.88 -12.77 -8.70
N VAL A 164 2.41 -11.59 -9.00
CA VAL A 164 2.41 -11.03 -10.35
C VAL A 164 3.70 -11.31 -11.13
N THR A 165 4.61 -12.13 -10.60
CA THR A 165 5.89 -12.48 -11.25
C THR A 165 5.71 -13.12 -12.63
N SER A 166 4.61 -13.85 -12.84
CA SER A 166 4.26 -14.41 -14.15
C SER A 166 3.90 -13.35 -15.21
N VAL A 167 3.51 -12.16 -14.76
CA VAL A 167 3.19 -11.02 -15.61
C VAL A 167 4.37 -10.06 -15.68
N TYR A 168 4.95 -9.73 -14.54
CA TYR A 168 6.08 -8.82 -14.40
C TYR A 168 7.24 -9.53 -13.68
N PRO A 169 8.21 -10.08 -14.38
CA PRO A 169 9.37 -10.73 -13.74
C PRO A 169 10.17 -9.80 -12.82
N THR A 170 10.09 -8.49 -13.02
CA THR A 170 10.72 -7.49 -12.15
C THR A 170 10.13 -7.47 -10.74
N ALA A 171 8.94 -8.01 -10.52
CA ALA A 171 8.29 -8.07 -9.23
C ALA A 171 8.91 -9.11 -8.27
N ASP A 172 9.69 -10.08 -8.77
CA ASP A 172 10.25 -11.20 -7.98
C ASP A 172 10.90 -10.71 -6.67
N TRP A 173 11.94 -9.90 -6.77
CA TRP A 173 12.67 -9.43 -5.58
C TRP A 173 11.84 -8.48 -4.71
N GLN A 174 10.97 -7.72 -5.32
CA GLN A 174 10.12 -6.76 -4.62
C GLN A 174 9.00 -7.45 -3.83
N GLU A 175 8.44 -8.53 -4.35
CA GLU A 175 7.48 -9.36 -3.63
C GLU A 175 8.18 -10.08 -2.45
N ARG A 176 9.39 -10.58 -2.65
CA ARG A 176 10.21 -11.14 -1.55
C ARG A 176 10.50 -10.10 -0.46
N GLU A 177 10.86 -8.88 -0.84
CA GLU A 177 11.07 -7.78 0.11
C GLU A 177 9.78 -7.46 0.87
N THR A 178 8.67 -7.38 0.16
CA THR A 178 7.35 -7.10 0.76
C THR A 178 6.94 -8.20 1.74
N TRP A 179 7.17 -9.46 1.39
CA TRP A 179 6.97 -10.58 2.31
C TRP A 179 7.91 -10.49 3.52
N ASP A 180 9.19 -10.26 3.30
CA ASP A 180 10.20 -10.20 4.36
C ASP A 180 9.89 -9.10 5.38
N MET A 181 9.48 -7.92 4.89
CA MET A 181 9.26 -6.74 5.73
C MET A 181 7.87 -6.66 6.36
N PHE A 182 6.82 -7.12 5.66
CA PHE A 182 5.41 -6.97 6.09
C PHE A 182 4.69 -8.30 6.32
N GLY A 183 5.23 -9.42 5.82
CA GLY A 183 4.63 -10.74 5.97
C GLY A 183 3.46 -11.01 5.01
N VAL A 184 3.41 -10.31 3.89
CA VAL A 184 2.45 -10.63 2.82
C VAL A 184 2.92 -11.87 2.06
N LEU A 185 2.08 -12.88 1.95
CA LEU A 185 2.36 -14.13 1.26
C LEU A 185 1.94 -14.03 -0.21
N PHE A 186 2.90 -14.18 -1.13
CA PHE A 186 2.65 -14.11 -2.57
C PHE A 186 2.44 -15.52 -3.14
N ASP A 187 1.18 -15.88 -3.37
CA ASP A 187 0.81 -17.21 -3.87
C ASP A 187 1.29 -17.42 -5.30
N GLY A 188 2.00 -18.53 -5.53
CA GLY A 188 2.60 -18.85 -6.82
C GLY A 188 3.93 -18.13 -7.11
N HIS A 189 4.51 -17.44 -6.14
CA HIS A 189 5.86 -16.90 -6.27
C HIS A 189 6.89 -18.02 -6.41
N PRO A 190 7.86 -17.92 -7.35
CA PRO A 190 8.80 -19.03 -7.64
C PRO A 190 9.78 -19.36 -6.51
N GLY A 191 10.03 -18.42 -5.60
CA GLY A 191 11.02 -18.63 -4.53
C GLY A 191 10.88 -17.57 -3.43
N LEU A 192 9.77 -17.62 -2.66
CA LEU A 192 9.49 -16.67 -1.59
C LEU A 192 10.40 -16.95 -0.38
N THR A 193 11.56 -16.30 -0.37
CA THR A 193 12.58 -16.41 0.69
C THR A 193 12.98 -15.02 1.14
N ARG A 194 13.53 -14.89 2.36
CA ARG A 194 13.99 -13.59 2.87
C ARG A 194 15.05 -12.98 1.94
N ILE A 195 15.13 -11.67 1.90
CA ILE A 195 16.05 -10.91 1.05
C ILE A 195 16.82 -9.83 1.81
N LEU A 196 16.22 -9.22 2.81
CA LEU A 196 16.82 -8.16 3.63
C LEU A 196 17.19 -8.66 5.02
N MET A 197 16.33 -9.47 5.64
CA MET A 197 16.59 -10.03 6.97
C MET A 197 17.31 -11.38 6.87
N PRO A 198 18.05 -11.77 7.90
CA PRO A 198 18.58 -13.15 8.02
C PRO A 198 17.45 -14.19 7.97
N ASP A 199 17.76 -15.40 7.50
CA ASP A 199 16.76 -16.47 7.34
C ASP A 199 16.10 -16.88 8.67
N ASP A 200 16.82 -16.74 9.78
CA ASP A 200 16.39 -17.06 11.15
C ASP A 200 15.74 -15.87 11.88
N TRP A 201 15.50 -14.75 11.18
CA TRP A 201 14.85 -13.58 11.77
C TRP A 201 13.40 -13.86 12.09
N ASP A 202 12.96 -13.49 13.31
CA ASP A 202 11.57 -13.62 13.74
C ASP A 202 10.75 -12.34 13.47
N GLY A 203 9.61 -12.52 12.83
CA GLY A 203 8.66 -11.44 12.52
C GLY A 203 8.99 -10.61 11.27
N HIS A 204 8.29 -9.48 11.14
CA HIS A 204 8.30 -8.58 9.98
C HIS A 204 8.54 -7.15 10.43
N PRO A 205 9.77 -6.62 10.24
CA PRO A 205 10.23 -5.39 10.92
C PRO A 205 9.53 -4.10 10.49
N GLN A 206 8.85 -4.05 9.34
CA GLN A 206 8.16 -2.85 8.88
C GLN A 206 6.68 -2.81 9.27
N ARG A 207 6.16 -3.84 9.93
CA ARG A 207 4.86 -3.74 10.57
C ARG A 207 4.91 -2.73 11.72
N LYS A 208 3.89 -1.89 11.85
CA LYS A 208 3.83 -0.86 12.88
C LYS A 208 3.70 -1.41 14.31
N ASP A 209 3.24 -2.64 14.46
CA ASP A 209 3.18 -3.36 15.74
C ASP A 209 4.48 -4.11 16.08
N TYR A 210 5.47 -4.12 15.16
CA TYR A 210 6.77 -4.71 15.43
C TYR A 210 7.55 -3.84 16.43
N PRO A 211 8.11 -4.42 17.50
CA PRO A 211 8.82 -3.65 18.54
C PRO A 211 10.00 -2.86 17.98
N LEU A 212 10.06 -1.56 18.26
CA LEU A 212 11.21 -0.71 17.95
C LEU A 212 12.35 -0.92 18.95
N GLY A 213 12.65 -2.16 19.27
CA GLY A 213 13.81 -2.53 20.09
C GLY A 213 14.94 -2.98 19.18
N GLY A 214 16.09 -2.38 19.24
CA GLY A 214 17.25 -2.89 18.51
C GLY A 214 17.55 -4.34 18.92
N VAL A 215 18.27 -5.08 18.07
CA VAL A 215 18.78 -6.40 18.42
C VAL A 215 19.63 -6.26 19.70
N PRO A 216 19.42 -7.06 20.74
CA PRO A 216 20.30 -7.09 21.90
C PRO A 216 21.72 -7.41 21.40
N VAL A 217 22.66 -6.50 21.62
CA VAL A 217 24.04 -6.68 21.21
C VAL A 217 24.87 -6.94 22.47
N GLU A 218 25.45 -8.12 22.56
CA GLU A 218 26.52 -8.39 23.56
C GLU A 218 27.80 -7.66 23.17
N TYR A 219 28.23 -6.76 24.01
CA TYR A 219 29.50 -6.09 23.85
C TYR A 219 30.39 -6.37 25.07
N LYS A 220 31.46 -7.16 24.88
CA LYS A 220 32.39 -7.57 25.94
C LYS A 220 31.69 -8.21 27.17
N GLY A 221 30.67 -9.04 26.92
CA GLY A 221 29.89 -9.68 27.97
C GLY A 221 28.85 -8.79 28.66
N ALA A 222 28.61 -7.60 28.15
CA ALA A 222 27.52 -6.73 28.59
C ALA A 222 26.44 -6.69 27.55
N GLU A 223 25.20 -6.95 27.94
CA GLU A 223 24.03 -6.75 27.12
C GLU A 223 23.72 -5.25 26.99
N ILE A 224 23.63 -4.75 25.76
CA ILE A 224 23.19 -3.37 25.51
C ILE A 224 21.66 -3.41 25.31
N PRO A 225 20.88 -2.90 26.27
CA PRO A 225 19.43 -2.93 26.15
C PRO A 225 18.95 -2.09 24.97
N PRO A 226 17.78 -2.42 24.38
CA PRO A 226 17.16 -1.65 23.31
C PRO A 226 17.05 -0.17 23.62
N PRO A 227 17.02 0.72 22.61
CA PRO A 227 17.00 2.17 22.81
C PRO A 227 15.83 2.68 23.65
N ASP A 228 14.67 2.04 23.59
CA ASP A 228 13.48 2.34 24.38
C ASP A 228 13.65 2.14 25.88
N THR A 229 14.46 1.16 26.28
CA THR A 229 14.76 0.89 27.70
C THR A 229 15.96 1.67 28.22
N ARG A 230 16.80 2.23 27.33
CA ARG A 230 18.01 3.00 27.68
C ARG A 230 17.75 4.47 28.04
N ARG A 231 16.59 5.02 27.63
CA ARG A 231 16.27 6.42 27.83
C ARG A 231 15.20 6.58 28.91
N ALA A 232 15.62 6.92 30.13
CA ALA A 232 14.72 7.47 31.11
C ALA A 232 14.67 8.99 30.88
N TYR A 233 13.59 9.49 30.28
CA TYR A 233 13.30 10.91 30.28
C TYR A 233 12.77 11.27 31.66
N ARG A 234 13.52 12.14 32.38
CA ARG A 234 13.08 12.78 33.62
C ARG A 234 12.43 14.10 33.31
#